data_1e9415d5d641a96c20b667011cba29ff
#
_entry.id   1e9415d5d641a96c20b667011cba29ff
#
_cell.length_a   1.000
_cell.length_b   1.000
_cell.length_c   1.000
_cell.angle_alpha   90.00
_cell.angle_beta   90.00
_cell.angle_gamma   90.00
#
_symmetry.space_group_name_H-M   'P 1'
#
loop_
_entity.id
_entity.type
_entity.pdbx_description
1 polymer ?
#
loop_
_entity_poly.entity_id
_entity_poly.type
_entity_poly.pdbx_seq_one_letter_code
_entity_poly.pdbx_strand_id
1 'polypeptide(L)'
;MTGLISNKTKPEIEPTLGDAPTELVITDLEVGDGAEATAGANVDVHYVGVDFETGEQFDASWDRGASIQFPLNGLIKGWQDGIPGMKVGGRRQLICPPQYAYGPAGGGHRLSGRTLVFVIDLLAVG
;
A
#
# COMPACT_ATOMS: atom_id res chain seq x y z
N MET A 1 14.05 23.02 2.28
CA MET A 1 12.93 22.12 2.14
C MET A 1 13.28 20.77 2.73
N THR A 2 12.38 20.19 3.34
CA THR A 2 12.58 18.88 3.93
C THR A 2 12.32 17.78 2.91
N GLY A 3 12.98 16.64 3.06
CA GLY A 3 12.69 15.46 2.26
C GLY A 3 11.31 14.87 2.48
N LEU A 4 10.57 15.40 3.47
CA LEU A 4 9.21 14.95 3.75
C LEU A 4 8.19 15.65 2.86
N ILE A 5 8.57 16.73 2.19
CA ILE A 5 7.66 17.39 1.27
C ILE A 5 7.73 16.65 -0.05
N SER A 6 6.68 15.93 -0.32
CA SER A 6 6.56 15.19 -1.55
C SER A 6 5.99 16.10 -2.64
N ASN A 7 6.58 16.05 -3.82
CA ASN A 7 6.01 16.66 -5.02
C ASN A 7 4.95 15.76 -5.66
N LYS A 8 4.72 14.61 -5.07
CA LYS A 8 3.78 13.64 -5.60
C LYS A 8 2.35 14.04 -5.27
N THR A 9 1.47 13.67 -6.14
CA THR A 9 0.04 13.82 -5.96
C THR A 9 -0.60 12.45 -5.84
N LYS A 10 -1.86 12.42 -5.42
CA LYS A 10 -2.63 11.19 -5.33
C LYS A 10 -2.55 10.44 -6.66
N PRO A 11 -2.08 9.19 -6.66
CA PRO A 11 -2.01 8.41 -7.89
C PRO A 11 -3.40 7.96 -8.34
N GLU A 12 -3.56 7.83 -9.65
CA GLU A 12 -4.67 7.09 -10.22
C GLU A 12 -4.22 5.65 -10.39
N ILE A 13 -5.05 4.71 -9.95
CA ILE A 13 -4.75 3.30 -10.10
C ILE A 13 -5.43 2.81 -11.36
N GLU A 14 -4.63 2.39 -12.35
CA GLU A 14 -5.14 1.84 -13.60
C GLU A 14 -5.88 0.53 -13.33
N PRO A 15 -7.04 0.31 -13.98
CA PRO A 15 -7.72 -0.97 -13.86
C PRO A 15 -6.78 -2.10 -14.30
N THR A 16 -6.73 -3.14 -13.49
CA THR A 16 -5.93 -4.32 -13.82
C THR A 16 -6.80 -5.29 -14.59
N LEU A 17 -6.32 -5.73 -15.74
CA LEU A 17 -7.04 -6.69 -16.57
C LEU A 17 -6.60 -8.10 -16.24
N GLY A 18 -7.52 -9.04 -16.37
CA GLY A 18 -7.27 -10.46 -16.16
C GLY A 18 -7.67 -10.92 -14.77
N ASP A 19 -7.21 -12.10 -14.41
CA ASP A 19 -7.54 -12.73 -13.14
C ASP A 19 -6.73 -12.14 -12.00
N ALA A 20 -7.33 -12.07 -10.82
CA ALA A 20 -6.63 -11.66 -9.63
C ALA A 20 -5.48 -12.64 -9.33
N PRO A 21 -4.33 -12.14 -8.90
CA PRO A 21 -3.21 -13.01 -8.54
C PRO A 21 -3.53 -13.82 -7.29
N THR A 22 -2.85 -14.96 -7.15
CA THR A 22 -2.98 -15.82 -5.97
C THR A 22 -1.89 -15.54 -4.94
N GLU A 23 -0.91 -14.73 -5.29
CA GLU A 23 0.19 -14.34 -4.41
C GLU A 23 0.33 -12.82 -4.38
N LEU A 24 1.03 -12.30 -3.38
CA LEU A 24 1.34 -10.89 -3.30
C LEU A 24 2.18 -10.47 -4.51
N VAL A 25 1.74 -9.42 -5.20
CA VAL A 25 2.49 -8.85 -6.33
C VAL A 25 3.01 -7.47 -5.92
N ILE A 26 4.31 -7.29 -6.03
CA ILE A 26 5.00 -6.05 -5.66
C ILE A 26 5.58 -5.44 -6.92
N THR A 27 5.21 -4.19 -7.20
CA THR A 27 5.73 -3.46 -8.37
C THR A 27 6.20 -2.08 -7.93
N ASP A 28 7.48 -1.79 -8.13
CA ASP A 28 7.99 -0.44 -7.88
C ASP A 28 7.63 0.48 -9.03
N LEU A 29 6.87 1.52 -8.74
CA LEU A 29 6.52 2.55 -9.72
C LEU A 29 7.58 3.65 -9.74
N GLU A 30 8.15 3.96 -8.58
CA GLU A 30 9.31 4.82 -8.45
C GLU A 30 10.19 4.26 -7.33
N VAL A 31 11.49 4.25 -7.55
CA VAL A 31 12.44 3.85 -6.51
C VAL A 31 12.96 5.10 -5.82
N GLY A 32 12.78 5.17 -4.49
CA GLY A 32 13.31 6.27 -3.70
C GLY A 32 14.80 6.13 -3.47
N ASP A 33 15.39 7.18 -2.93
CA ASP A 33 16.82 7.21 -2.61
C ASP A 33 17.09 7.48 -1.12
N GLY A 34 16.05 7.55 -0.31
CA GLY A 34 16.19 7.77 1.12
C GLY A 34 16.38 6.49 1.93
N ALA A 35 16.10 6.57 3.21
CA ALA A 35 16.22 5.42 4.12
C ALA A 35 15.33 4.26 3.69
N GLU A 36 15.82 3.06 3.86
CA GLU A 36 15.09 1.84 3.50
C GLU A 36 14.23 1.36 4.66
N ALA A 37 12.99 0.99 4.37
CA ALA A 37 12.11 0.36 5.33
C ALA A 37 12.55 -1.09 5.56
N THR A 38 12.61 -1.48 6.83
CA THR A 38 12.92 -2.85 7.22
C THR A 38 11.70 -3.51 7.86
N ALA A 39 11.75 -4.83 8.01
CA ALA A 39 10.65 -5.56 8.63
C ALA A 39 10.36 -5.01 10.03
N GLY A 40 9.08 -4.77 10.32
CA GLY A 40 8.64 -4.27 11.62
C GLY A 40 8.88 -2.79 11.87
N ALA A 41 9.43 -2.05 10.91
CA ALA A 41 9.71 -0.63 11.09
C ALA A 41 8.43 0.18 11.23
N ASN A 42 8.56 1.36 11.85
CA ASN A 42 7.51 2.38 11.78
C ASN A 42 7.67 3.14 10.46
N VAL A 43 6.57 3.32 9.75
CA VAL A 43 6.59 4.01 8.47
C VAL A 43 5.57 5.14 8.46
N ASP A 44 5.88 6.20 7.72
CA ASP A 44 4.95 7.29 7.43
C ASP A 44 4.66 7.23 5.94
N VAL A 45 3.39 7.07 5.58
CA VAL A 45 2.99 6.81 4.20
C VAL A 45 1.76 7.62 3.79
N HIS A 46 1.69 7.91 2.50
CA HIS A 46 0.43 8.16 1.81
C HIS A 46 0.05 6.91 1.03
N TYR A 47 -1.22 6.64 0.90
CA TYR A 47 -1.68 5.48 0.15
C TYR A 47 -3.06 5.67 -0.45
N VAL A 48 -3.32 4.89 -1.50
CA VAL A 48 -4.65 4.69 -2.08
C VAL A 48 -4.88 3.19 -2.16
N GLY A 49 -6.07 2.75 -1.77
CA GLY A 49 -6.49 1.37 -1.92
C GLY A 49 -7.75 1.26 -2.76
N VAL A 50 -7.75 0.36 -3.73
CA VAL A 50 -8.91 0.07 -4.57
C VAL A 50 -9.16 -1.43 -4.60
N ASP A 51 -10.43 -1.80 -4.86
CA ASP A 51 -10.80 -3.18 -5.12
C ASP A 51 -10.28 -3.61 -6.49
N PHE A 52 -9.62 -4.76 -6.56
CA PHE A 52 -9.05 -5.25 -7.80
C PHE A 52 -10.10 -5.48 -8.88
N GLU A 53 -11.25 -6.06 -8.51
CA GLU A 53 -12.27 -6.46 -9.47
C GLU A 53 -13.13 -5.30 -9.95
N THR A 54 -13.47 -4.37 -9.04
CA THR A 54 -14.40 -3.28 -9.36
C THR A 54 -13.68 -1.97 -9.67
N GLY A 55 -12.43 -1.82 -9.22
CA GLY A 55 -11.71 -0.55 -9.32
C GLY A 55 -12.18 0.51 -8.33
N GLU A 56 -13.13 0.17 -7.47
CA GLU A 56 -13.68 1.12 -6.50
C GLU A 56 -12.70 1.40 -5.38
N GLN A 57 -12.46 2.69 -5.14
CA GLN A 57 -11.61 3.11 -4.02
C GLN A 57 -12.33 2.85 -2.70
N PHE A 58 -11.62 2.23 -1.75
CA PHE A 58 -12.17 2.00 -0.42
C PHE A 58 -11.49 2.85 0.65
N ASP A 59 -10.28 3.35 0.38
CA ASP A 59 -9.56 4.20 1.32
C ASP A 59 -8.44 4.97 0.62
N ALA A 60 -8.14 6.16 1.12
CA ALA A 60 -7.00 6.95 0.67
C ALA A 60 -6.61 7.98 1.72
N SER A 61 -5.36 7.97 2.14
CA SER A 61 -4.83 8.99 3.04
C SER A 61 -4.83 10.37 2.38
N TRP A 62 -4.64 10.42 1.07
CA TRP A 62 -4.67 11.65 0.30
C TRP A 62 -5.97 12.43 0.48
N ASP A 63 -7.09 11.73 0.56
CA ASP A 63 -8.41 12.35 0.67
C ASP A 63 -8.63 12.97 2.04
N ARG A 64 -7.88 12.53 3.05
CA ARG A 64 -7.89 13.13 4.39
C ARG A 64 -6.87 14.26 4.53
N GLY A 65 -6.04 14.48 3.54
CA GLY A 65 -5.02 15.52 3.55
C GLY A 65 -3.86 15.29 4.51
N ALA A 66 -3.70 14.07 5.01
CA ALA A 66 -2.66 13.75 5.99
C ALA A 66 -2.09 12.35 5.77
N SER A 67 -0.78 12.23 5.83
CA SER A 67 -0.12 10.93 5.86
C SER A 67 -0.40 10.22 7.18
N ILE A 68 -0.13 8.94 7.23
CA ILE A 68 -0.37 8.11 8.40
C ILE A 68 0.89 7.37 8.78
N GLN A 69 1.15 7.34 10.09
CA GLN A 69 2.26 6.58 10.67
C GLN A 69 1.74 5.25 11.18
N PHE A 70 2.44 4.18 10.83
CA PHE A 70 2.10 2.83 11.27
C PHE A 70 3.34 2.06 11.69
N PRO A 71 3.24 1.22 12.74
CA PRO A 71 4.18 0.12 12.89
C PRO A 71 3.75 -0.99 11.92
N LEU A 72 4.67 -1.47 11.09
CA LEU A 72 4.34 -2.50 10.08
C LEU A 72 3.73 -3.75 10.68
N ASN A 73 4.14 -4.12 11.90
CA ASN A 73 3.62 -5.30 12.59
C ASN A 73 2.11 -5.24 12.87
N GLY A 74 1.51 -4.06 12.86
CA GLY A 74 0.09 -3.89 13.13
C GLY A 74 -0.79 -3.88 11.89
N LEU A 75 -0.22 -4.11 10.72
CA LEU A 75 -0.91 -3.96 9.44
C LEU A 75 -1.22 -5.32 8.80
N ILE A 76 -1.99 -5.29 7.71
CA ILE A 76 -2.25 -6.50 6.93
C ILE A 76 -0.95 -7.09 6.43
N LYS A 77 -0.96 -8.42 6.20
CA LYS A 77 0.24 -9.15 5.79
C LYS A 77 0.86 -8.60 4.51
N GLY A 78 0.05 -8.15 3.56
CA GLY A 78 0.54 -7.57 2.32
C GLY A 78 1.43 -6.36 2.54
N TRP A 79 1.12 -5.52 3.54
CA TRP A 79 1.97 -4.39 3.88
C TRP A 79 3.20 -4.82 4.67
N GLN A 80 3.05 -5.79 5.58
CA GLN A 80 4.17 -6.32 6.34
C GLN A 80 5.24 -6.94 5.44
N ASP A 81 4.81 -7.60 4.37
CA ASP A 81 5.70 -8.27 3.43
C ASP A 81 6.07 -7.38 2.24
N GLY A 82 5.22 -6.41 1.89
CA GLY A 82 5.37 -5.62 0.68
C GLY A 82 6.09 -4.30 0.84
N ILE A 83 6.05 -3.68 2.03
CA ILE A 83 6.70 -2.40 2.26
C ILE A 83 8.20 -2.53 2.55
N PRO A 84 8.68 -3.51 3.33
CA PRO A 84 10.12 -3.67 3.50
C PRO A 84 10.86 -3.70 2.16
N GLY A 85 11.96 -2.98 2.10
CA GLY A 85 12.71 -2.79 0.86
C GLY A 85 12.39 -1.50 0.13
N MET A 86 11.27 -0.83 0.45
CA MET A 86 11.02 0.51 -0.08
C MET A 86 12.00 1.50 0.54
N LYS A 87 12.35 2.50 -0.24
CA LYS A 87 13.14 3.63 0.25
C LYS A 87 12.29 4.89 0.27
N VAL A 88 12.57 5.78 1.21
CA VAL A 88 11.88 7.07 1.29
C VAL A 88 11.98 7.79 -0.04
N GLY A 89 10.86 8.32 -0.51
CA GLY A 89 10.71 8.91 -1.83
C GLY A 89 10.20 7.93 -2.87
N GLY A 90 10.08 6.64 -2.53
CA GLY A 90 9.59 5.62 -3.44
C GLY A 90 8.08 5.53 -3.49
N ARG A 91 7.59 4.98 -4.58
CA ARG A 91 6.17 4.64 -4.78
C ARG A 91 6.08 3.19 -5.23
N ARG A 92 5.28 2.40 -4.55
CA ARG A 92 5.17 0.96 -4.80
C ARG A 92 3.72 0.54 -4.86
N GLN A 93 3.40 -0.31 -5.83
CA GLN A 93 2.09 -0.93 -5.93
C GLN A 93 2.13 -2.33 -5.35
N LEU A 94 1.13 -2.64 -4.52
CA LEU A 94 0.93 -3.97 -3.96
C LEU A 94 -0.43 -4.50 -4.40
N ILE A 95 -0.46 -5.70 -4.96
CA ILE A 95 -1.73 -6.41 -5.17
C ILE A 95 -1.80 -7.50 -4.13
N CYS A 96 -2.78 -7.40 -3.24
CA CYS A 96 -2.92 -8.24 -2.07
C CYS A 96 -4.13 -9.16 -2.21
N PRO A 97 -3.92 -10.46 -2.53
CA PRO A 97 -5.00 -11.43 -2.44
C PRO A 97 -5.54 -11.51 -1.02
N PRO A 98 -6.71 -12.13 -0.81
CA PRO A 98 -7.36 -12.15 0.50
C PRO A 98 -6.47 -12.61 1.66
N GLN A 99 -5.62 -13.62 1.46
CA GLN A 99 -4.73 -14.10 2.51
C GLN A 99 -3.66 -13.10 2.92
N TYR A 100 -3.41 -12.07 2.11
CA TYR A 100 -2.52 -10.96 2.43
C TYR A 100 -3.28 -9.69 2.85
N ALA A 101 -4.60 -9.76 2.89
CA ALA A 101 -5.47 -8.63 3.21
C ALA A 101 -6.38 -8.97 4.40
N TYR A 102 -7.69 -9.08 4.16
CA TYR A 102 -8.66 -9.26 5.24
C TYR A 102 -9.26 -10.66 5.32
N GLY A 103 -8.58 -11.63 4.73
CA GLY A 103 -8.94 -13.04 4.83
C GLY A 103 -10.02 -13.46 3.86
N PRO A 104 -10.42 -14.75 3.93
CA PRO A 104 -11.37 -15.32 2.98
C PRO A 104 -12.78 -14.74 3.14
N ALA A 105 -13.61 -14.94 2.11
CA ALA A 105 -15.01 -14.53 2.14
C ALA A 105 -15.70 -15.12 3.37
N GLY A 106 -16.54 -14.31 4.00
CA GLY A 106 -17.21 -14.72 5.23
C GLY A 106 -16.43 -14.44 6.51
N GLY A 107 -15.26 -13.82 6.42
CA GLY A 107 -14.38 -13.56 7.56
C GLY A 107 -14.79 -12.41 8.47
N GLY A 108 -15.89 -11.73 8.20
CA GLY A 108 -16.44 -10.70 9.09
C GLY A 108 -16.00 -9.27 8.83
N HIS A 109 -14.99 -9.03 8.01
CA HIS A 109 -14.62 -7.69 7.58
C HIS A 109 -15.31 -7.38 6.25
N ARG A 110 -15.67 -6.09 6.02
CA ARG A 110 -16.33 -5.71 4.76
C ARG A 110 -15.50 -6.01 3.51
N LEU A 111 -14.17 -6.07 3.67
CA LEU A 111 -13.25 -6.37 2.57
C LEU A 111 -12.79 -7.83 2.57
N SER A 112 -13.33 -8.68 3.44
CA SER A 112 -13.01 -10.12 3.43
C SER A 112 -13.35 -10.74 2.08
N GLY A 113 -12.48 -11.60 1.57
CA GLY A 113 -12.64 -12.24 0.27
C GLY A 113 -12.25 -11.38 -0.93
N ARG A 114 -11.84 -10.12 -0.70
CA ARG A 114 -11.48 -9.21 -1.78
C ARG A 114 -9.98 -9.18 -2.00
N THR A 115 -9.60 -9.06 -3.27
CA THR A 115 -8.22 -8.73 -3.65
C THR A 115 -8.10 -7.22 -3.72
N LEU A 116 -7.10 -6.67 -3.07
CA LEU A 116 -6.93 -5.23 -2.92
C LEU A 116 -5.67 -4.75 -3.62
N VAL A 117 -5.75 -3.59 -4.26
CA VAL A 117 -4.60 -2.94 -4.88
C VAL A 117 -4.29 -1.69 -4.08
N PHE A 118 -3.05 -1.58 -3.61
CA PHE A 118 -2.57 -0.38 -2.92
C PHE A 118 -1.45 0.27 -3.71
N VAL A 119 -1.46 1.58 -3.78
CA VAL A 119 -0.29 2.35 -4.21
C VAL A 119 0.17 3.16 -3.00
N ILE A 120 1.41 2.94 -2.60
CA ILE A 120 1.97 3.46 -1.35
C ILE A 120 3.16 4.35 -1.67
N ASP A 121 3.15 5.55 -1.09
CA ASP A 121 4.29 6.48 -1.10
C ASP A 121 4.92 6.47 0.29
N LEU A 122 6.20 6.12 0.38
CA LEU A 122 6.94 6.11 1.64
C LEU A 122 7.56 7.48 1.89
N LEU A 123 7.16 8.12 2.99
CA LEU A 123 7.58 9.46 3.33
C LEU A 123 8.67 9.50 4.39
N ALA A 124 8.63 8.57 5.34
CA ALA A 124 9.63 8.50 6.40
C ALA A 124 9.67 7.10 7.00
N VAL A 125 10.80 6.76 7.59
CA VAL A 125 11.02 5.52 8.34
C VAL A 125 11.62 5.92 9.68
N GLY A 126 11.01 5.42 10.76
CA GLY A 126 11.48 5.76 12.09
C GLY A 126 11.65 4.59 13.02
#